data_c4cf9112cb6b6c129995d81aae0e012c
#
_entry.id   c4cf9112cb6b6c129995d81aae0e012c
#
_cell.length_a   1.000
_cell.length_b   1.000
_cell.length_c   1.000
_cell.angle_alpha   90.00
_cell.angle_beta   90.00
_cell.angle_gamma   90.00
#
_symmetry.space_group_name_H-M   'P 1'
#
loop_
_entity.id
_entity.type
_entity.pdbx_description
1 polymer ?
#
loop_
_entity_poly.entity_id
_entity_poly.type
_entity_poly.pdbx_seq_one_letter_code
_entity_poly.pdbx_strand_id
1 'polypeptide(L)'
;YLLDADERAEARRPRTDLTAFAGGNALAADALLTYHAYTDDDHAREYARRILDTLRTDLVGREEEGVVTHFVAGDDVGESLLLEDHARVVAAFCRAQQVLGEGLDVARAVADAAIAELFDEGSFRDGPAEGPGMLDRPLRPIDANVEMADALLDLAVLADDEQYRETARETVASFAGAADRIGVQVAGYGAVAARLCRDPLVVAVTDDVGSDLHRAALRIADHEKVVVPDATGDDYEPDTAYLLDGDEAHPAETPEELMAAVAEHARH
;
A
#
# COMPACT_ATOMS: atom_id res chain seq x y z
N TYR A 1 -21.34 -4.87 28.79
CA TYR A 1 -22.31 -5.87 28.29
C TYR A 1 -23.31 -6.34 29.35
N LEU A 2 -23.12 -5.99 30.64
CA LEU A 2 -24.02 -6.38 31.73
C LEU A 2 -25.07 -5.31 32.09
N LEU A 3 -24.92 -4.08 31.56
CA LEU A 3 -25.82 -2.97 31.80
C LEU A 3 -27.01 -3.04 30.83
N ASP A 4 -28.20 -2.70 31.29
CA ASP A 4 -29.39 -2.50 30.43
C ASP A 4 -29.28 -1.19 29.63
N ALA A 5 -30.30 -0.85 28.82
CA ALA A 5 -30.27 0.31 27.94
C ALA A 5 -30.27 1.63 28.72
N ASP A 6 -30.97 1.71 29.84
CA ASP A 6 -31.09 2.91 30.65
C ASP A 6 -29.83 3.12 31.48
N GLU A 7 -29.30 2.06 32.07
CA GLU A 7 -28.00 2.08 32.76
C GLU A 7 -26.83 2.47 31.83
N ARG A 8 -26.86 2.02 30.55
CA ARG A 8 -25.87 2.43 29.55
C ARG A 8 -25.97 3.90 29.18
N ALA A 9 -27.18 4.44 29.11
CA ALA A 9 -27.41 5.85 28.81
C ALA A 9 -26.89 6.78 29.92
N GLU A 10 -26.94 6.31 31.18
CA GLU A 10 -26.44 7.04 32.36
C GLU A 10 -24.96 6.77 32.63
N ALA A 11 -24.38 5.74 32.05
CA ALA A 11 -22.99 5.38 32.26
C ALA A 11 -22.04 6.48 31.74
N ARG A 12 -20.97 6.76 32.47
CA ARG A 12 -19.94 7.68 32.06
C ARG A 12 -19.31 7.16 30.76
N ARG A 13 -19.29 7.99 29.72
CA ARG A 13 -18.57 7.66 28.48
C ARG A 13 -17.10 7.35 28.78
N PRO A 14 -16.53 6.30 28.18
CA PRO A 14 -15.12 6.04 28.31
C PRO A 14 -14.32 7.23 27.74
N ARG A 15 -13.11 7.41 28.24
CA ARG A 15 -12.18 8.40 27.69
C ARG A 15 -11.85 7.96 26.24
N THR A 16 -11.96 8.87 25.30
CA THR A 16 -11.50 8.65 23.94
C THR A 16 -10.00 8.87 23.88
N ASP A 17 -9.26 7.90 23.39
CA ASP A 17 -7.87 8.06 23.03
C ASP A 17 -7.81 8.72 21.66
N LEU A 18 -7.03 9.81 21.56
CA LEU A 18 -6.85 10.57 20.33
C LEU A 18 -5.46 10.37 19.71
N THR A 19 -4.73 9.36 20.17
CA THR A 19 -3.44 9.00 19.60
C THR A 19 -3.60 8.58 18.14
N ALA A 20 -2.89 9.27 17.26
CA ALA A 20 -2.82 8.90 15.84
C ALA A 20 -1.61 7.98 15.61
N PHE A 21 -1.84 6.71 15.35
CA PHE A 21 -0.82 5.73 15.01
C PHE A 21 -0.67 5.63 13.48
N ALA A 22 0.56 5.63 12.96
CA ALA A 22 0.84 5.61 11.53
C ALA A 22 0.29 4.33 10.86
N GLY A 23 0.75 3.16 11.29
CA GLY A 23 0.36 1.89 10.69
C GLY A 23 -1.14 1.60 10.76
N GLY A 24 -1.78 1.93 11.90
CA GLY A 24 -3.22 1.75 12.07
C GLY A 24 -4.06 2.66 11.17
N ASN A 25 -3.66 3.92 11.02
CA ASN A 25 -4.31 4.86 10.11
C ASN A 25 -4.07 4.49 8.64
N ALA A 26 -2.86 4.05 8.28
CA ALA A 26 -2.55 3.60 6.93
C ALA A 26 -3.45 2.41 6.50
N LEU A 27 -3.59 1.38 7.36
CA LEU A 27 -4.50 0.26 7.11
C LEU A 27 -5.96 0.71 6.96
N ALA A 28 -6.39 1.67 7.78
CA ALA A 28 -7.75 2.20 7.68
C ALA A 28 -7.97 2.97 6.37
N ALA A 29 -6.98 3.75 5.93
CA ALA A 29 -7.04 4.47 4.65
C ALA A 29 -7.12 3.50 3.47
N ASP A 30 -6.25 2.48 3.41
CA ASP A 30 -6.26 1.45 2.37
C ASP A 30 -7.60 0.72 2.30
N ALA A 31 -8.14 0.29 3.45
CA ALA A 31 -9.43 -0.37 3.52
C ALA A 31 -10.59 0.51 3.04
N LEU A 32 -10.61 1.80 3.41
CA LEU A 32 -11.63 2.74 2.99
C LEU A 32 -11.55 3.07 1.49
N LEU A 33 -10.33 3.19 0.95
CA LEU A 33 -10.11 3.38 -0.49
C LEU A 33 -10.55 2.16 -1.28
N THR A 34 -10.20 0.96 -0.81
CA THR A 34 -10.66 -0.29 -1.40
C THR A 34 -12.18 -0.37 -1.37
N TYR A 35 -12.81 -0.06 -0.24
CA TYR A 35 -14.27 -0.04 -0.13
C TYR A 35 -14.91 0.97 -1.10
N HIS A 36 -14.37 2.19 -1.18
CA HIS A 36 -14.82 3.19 -2.15
C HIS A 36 -14.70 2.70 -3.60
N ALA A 37 -13.57 2.12 -3.99
CA ALA A 37 -13.33 1.62 -5.35
C ALA A 37 -14.40 0.61 -5.80
N TYR A 38 -14.91 -0.24 -4.89
CA TYR A 38 -15.93 -1.24 -5.19
C TYR A 38 -17.38 -0.75 -5.05
N THR A 39 -17.63 0.29 -4.24
CA THR A 39 -19.01 0.70 -3.85
C THR A 39 -19.40 2.10 -4.29
N ASP A 40 -18.43 2.93 -4.72
CA ASP A 40 -18.58 4.38 -4.95
C ASP A 40 -19.06 5.15 -3.70
N ASP A 41 -18.78 4.65 -2.48
CA ASP A 41 -19.16 5.33 -1.25
C ASP A 41 -18.30 6.57 -1.03
N ASP A 42 -18.89 7.77 -1.18
CA ASP A 42 -18.20 9.05 -1.03
C ASP A 42 -17.77 9.33 0.42
N HIS A 43 -18.46 8.77 1.41
CA HIS A 43 -18.06 8.92 2.81
C HIS A 43 -16.75 8.17 3.07
N ALA A 44 -16.62 6.94 2.54
CA ALA A 44 -15.38 6.20 2.65
C ALA A 44 -14.21 6.96 2.03
N ARG A 45 -14.40 7.52 0.84
CA ARG A 45 -13.40 8.37 0.16
C ARG A 45 -13.02 9.59 0.99
N GLU A 46 -13.99 10.31 1.55
CA GLU A 46 -13.76 11.49 2.37
C GLU A 46 -12.96 11.16 3.64
N TYR A 47 -13.32 10.07 4.33
CA TYR A 47 -12.59 9.62 5.52
C TYR A 47 -11.17 9.14 5.17
N ALA A 48 -11.00 8.42 4.07
CA ALA A 48 -9.67 8.02 3.60
C ALA A 48 -8.77 9.24 3.35
N ARG A 49 -9.26 10.26 2.64
CA ARG A 49 -8.50 11.50 2.40
C ARG A 49 -8.10 12.20 3.69
N ARG A 50 -8.99 12.30 4.67
CA ARG A 50 -8.65 12.89 5.98
C ARG A 50 -7.55 12.11 6.70
N ILE A 51 -7.57 10.77 6.61
CA ILE A 51 -6.53 9.94 7.19
C ILE A 51 -5.20 10.15 6.45
N LEU A 52 -5.22 10.13 5.11
CA LEU A 52 -4.03 10.39 4.30
C LEU A 52 -3.43 11.78 4.57
N ASP A 53 -4.27 12.80 4.73
CA ASP A 53 -3.82 14.13 5.12
C ASP A 53 -3.15 14.14 6.50
N THR A 54 -3.72 13.43 7.49
CA THR A 54 -3.12 13.27 8.82
C THR A 54 -1.78 12.53 8.74
N LEU A 55 -1.69 11.45 7.96
CA LEU A 55 -0.43 10.74 7.74
C LEU A 55 0.63 11.67 7.15
N ARG A 56 0.28 12.39 6.08
CA ARG A 56 1.20 13.31 5.37
C ARG A 56 1.67 14.48 6.24
N THR A 57 0.77 15.07 7.03
CA THR A 57 1.07 16.32 7.76
C THR A 57 1.66 16.08 9.15
N ASP A 58 1.23 15.00 9.82
CA ASP A 58 1.54 14.80 11.22
C ASP A 58 2.50 13.64 11.50
N LEU A 59 2.61 12.68 10.59
CA LEU A 59 3.32 11.42 10.85
C LEU A 59 4.47 11.13 9.87
N VAL A 60 4.43 11.68 8.65
CA VAL A 60 5.50 11.50 7.64
C VAL A 60 6.35 12.75 7.54
N GLY A 61 7.67 12.60 7.48
CA GLY A 61 8.60 13.69 7.20
C GLY A 61 8.77 14.72 8.33
N ARG A 62 8.45 14.36 9.58
CA ARG A 62 8.57 15.29 10.72
C ARG A 62 10.01 15.63 11.07
N GLU A 63 10.89 14.66 11.01
CA GLU A 63 12.31 14.78 11.33
C GLU A 63 13.14 14.80 10.07
N GLU A 64 12.91 13.83 9.18
CA GLU A 64 13.58 13.67 7.90
C GLU A 64 12.56 13.28 6.83
N GLU A 65 12.82 13.65 5.58
CA GLU A 65 11.94 13.37 4.45
C GLU A 65 11.66 11.86 4.34
N GLY A 66 10.39 11.48 4.22
CA GLY A 66 9.96 10.09 4.09
C GLY A 66 9.99 9.26 5.37
N VAL A 67 10.59 9.74 6.45
CA VAL A 67 10.63 9.02 7.72
C VAL A 67 9.25 9.04 8.38
N VAL A 68 8.75 7.86 8.78
CA VAL A 68 7.46 7.70 9.45
C VAL A 68 7.65 7.66 10.95
N THR A 69 6.90 8.50 11.65
CA THR A 69 6.77 8.53 13.11
C THR A 69 5.65 7.60 13.55
N HIS A 70 5.88 6.73 14.54
CA HIS A 70 4.95 5.69 14.97
C HIS A 70 3.60 6.24 15.42
N PHE A 71 3.62 7.27 16.27
CA PHE A 71 2.40 7.94 16.74
C PHE A 71 2.61 9.39 17.12
N VAL A 72 1.50 10.12 17.15
CA VAL A 72 1.40 11.47 17.73
C VAL A 72 0.19 11.53 18.64
N ALA A 73 0.38 12.05 19.88
CA ALA A 73 -0.66 12.23 20.88
C ALA A 73 -0.51 13.60 21.59
N GLY A 74 -1.00 14.68 20.96
CA GLY A 74 -0.73 16.05 21.41
C GLY A 74 0.75 16.38 21.27
N ASP A 75 1.42 16.63 22.38
CA ASP A 75 2.87 16.92 22.40
C ASP A 75 3.74 15.64 22.50
N ASP A 76 3.14 14.50 22.77
CA ASP A 76 3.85 13.22 22.81
C ASP A 76 4.03 12.66 21.39
N VAL A 77 5.26 12.30 21.05
CA VAL A 77 5.67 11.77 19.75
C VAL A 77 6.35 10.42 19.97
N GLY A 78 5.96 9.43 19.19
CA GLY A 78 6.54 8.08 19.23
C GLY A 78 7.88 7.98 18.53
N GLU A 79 8.45 6.78 18.59
CA GLU A 79 9.65 6.42 17.84
C GLU A 79 9.42 6.53 16.33
N SER A 80 10.49 6.71 15.58
CA SER A 80 10.47 6.77 14.12
C SER A 80 11.20 5.58 13.51
N LEU A 81 11.05 5.37 12.20
CA LEU A 81 11.73 4.31 11.45
C LEU A 81 11.35 2.87 11.87
N LEU A 82 10.06 2.62 12.15
CA LEU A 82 9.57 1.26 12.30
C LEU A 82 9.14 0.70 10.94
N LEU A 83 9.66 -0.47 10.57
CA LEU A 83 9.39 -1.10 9.27
C LEU A 83 7.89 -1.29 8.99
N GLU A 84 7.14 -1.76 9.99
CA GLU A 84 5.70 -2.02 9.87
C GLU A 84 4.92 -0.76 9.50
N ASP A 85 5.27 0.39 10.10
CA ASP A 85 4.64 1.67 9.79
C ASP A 85 4.98 2.12 8.36
N HIS A 86 6.26 2.03 7.95
CA HIS A 86 6.67 2.38 6.59
C HIS A 86 5.97 1.51 5.55
N ALA A 87 5.95 0.19 5.73
CA ALA A 87 5.30 -0.74 4.80
C ALA A 87 3.82 -0.40 4.57
N ARG A 88 3.09 -0.16 5.66
CA ARG A 88 1.66 0.18 5.61
C ARG A 88 1.39 1.55 5.01
N VAL A 89 2.25 2.53 5.31
CA VAL A 89 2.13 3.88 4.72
C VAL A 89 2.41 3.83 3.22
N VAL A 90 3.46 3.13 2.77
CA VAL A 90 3.72 2.92 1.33
C VAL A 90 2.50 2.28 0.65
N ALA A 91 1.98 1.18 1.21
CA ALA A 91 0.80 0.49 0.66
C ALA A 91 -0.42 1.42 0.57
N ALA A 92 -0.70 2.20 1.62
CA ALA A 92 -1.84 3.12 1.65
C ALA A 92 -1.71 4.24 0.59
N PHE A 93 -0.51 4.79 0.39
CA PHE A 93 -0.29 5.82 -0.62
C PHE A 93 -0.21 5.25 -2.04
N CYS A 94 0.26 4.01 -2.24
CA CYS A 94 0.10 3.28 -3.50
C CYS A 94 -1.39 3.06 -3.83
N ARG A 95 -2.21 2.70 -2.85
CA ARG A 95 -3.66 2.60 -3.01
C ARG A 95 -4.29 3.95 -3.31
N ALA A 96 -3.85 5.02 -2.65
CA ALA A 96 -4.34 6.37 -2.91
C ALA A 96 -4.00 6.81 -4.33
N GLN A 97 -2.80 6.51 -4.83
CA GLN A 97 -2.44 6.77 -6.22
C GLN A 97 -3.37 6.05 -7.18
N GLN A 98 -3.63 4.75 -6.97
CA GLN A 98 -4.50 3.96 -7.84
C GLN A 98 -5.95 4.46 -7.84
N VAL A 99 -6.49 4.85 -6.67
CA VAL A 99 -7.93 5.16 -6.51
C VAL A 99 -8.24 6.65 -6.69
N LEU A 100 -7.33 7.52 -6.28
CA LEU A 100 -7.53 8.97 -6.24
C LEU A 100 -6.62 9.74 -7.20
N GLY A 101 -5.62 9.10 -7.81
CA GLY A 101 -4.60 9.76 -8.63
C GLY A 101 -3.61 10.61 -7.81
N GLU A 102 -3.49 10.37 -6.51
CA GLU A 102 -2.66 11.21 -5.62
C GLU A 102 -1.86 10.37 -4.62
N GLY A 103 -0.65 10.80 -4.26
CA GLY A 103 0.14 10.21 -3.17
C GLY A 103 1.39 9.45 -3.59
N LEU A 104 1.67 9.32 -4.88
CA LEU A 104 2.88 8.63 -5.38
C LEU A 104 4.16 9.25 -4.84
N ASP A 105 4.20 10.58 -4.69
CA ASP A 105 5.32 11.33 -4.11
C ASP A 105 5.63 10.89 -2.68
N VAL A 106 4.59 10.73 -1.85
CA VAL A 106 4.74 10.28 -0.46
C VAL A 106 5.13 8.80 -0.41
N ALA A 107 4.51 7.95 -1.24
CA ALA A 107 4.87 6.53 -1.31
C ALA A 107 6.35 6.34 -1.64
N ARG A 108 6.87 7.08 -2.63
CA ARG A 108 8.30 7.05 -3.01
C ARG A 108 9.18 7.53 -1.87
N ALA A 109 8.90 8.69 -1.29
CA ALA A 109 9.73 9.24 -0.21
C ALA A 109 9.81 8.29 0.99
N VAL A 110 8.68 7.67 1.37
CA VAL A 110 8.64 6.71 2.50
C VAL A 110 9.36 5.41 2.18
N ALA A 111 9.22 4.89 0.96
CA ALA A 111 9.92 3.69 0.50
C ALA A 111 11.43 3.93 0.44
N ASP A 112 11.86 5.07 -0.12
CA ASP A 112 13.27 5.44 -0.25
C ASP A 112 13.93 5.59 1.13
N ALA A 113 13.25 6.23 2.09
CA ALA A 113 13.72 6.33 3.47
C ALA A 113 13.85 4.95 4.14
N ALA A 114 12.85 4.07 3.97
CA ALA A 114 12.93 2.71 4.50
C ALA A 114 14.07 1.90 3.86
N ILE A 115 14.29 2.02 2.57
CA ILE A 115 15.39 1.35 1.87
C ILE A 115 16.74 1.87 2.35
N ALA A 116 16.89 3.18 2.47
CA ALA A 116 18.15 3.79 2.90
C ALA A 116 18.52 3.42 4.34
N GLU A 117 17.55 3.40 5.25
CA GLU A 117 17.79 3.31 6.69
C GLU A 117 17.61 1.90 7.26
N LEU A 118 16.72 1.09 6.69
CA LEU A 118 16.36 -0.21 7.25
C LEU A 118 16.81 -1.40 6.41
N PHE A 119 17.00 -1.23 5.08
CA PHE A 119 17.40 -2.34 4.21
C PHE A 119 18.89 -2.63 4.33
N ASP A 120 19.22 -3.88 4.67
CA ASP A 120 20.59 -4.32 4.88
C ASP A 120 20.66 -5.85 4.67
N GLU A 121 21.74 -6.34 4.05
CA GLU A 121 21.97 -7.76 3.78
C GLU A 121 20.76 -8.48 3.13
N GLY A 122 20.06 -7.79 2.22
CA GLY A 122 18.95 -8.36 1.44
C GLY A 122 17.60 -8.43 2.17
N SER A 123 17.44 -7.77 3.32
CA SER A 123 16.15 -7.67 4.02
C SER A 123 16.08 -6.44 4.93
N PHE A 124 14.87 -6.06 5.32
CA PHE A 124 14.66 -4.93 6.21
C PHE A 124 14.77 -5.34 7.67
N ARG A 125 15.40 -4.47 8.45
CA ARG A 125 15.34 -4.49 9.92
C ARG A 125 14.00 -3.92 10.38
N ASP A 126 13.52 -4.35 11.55
CA ASP A 126 12.25 -3.86 12.14
C ASP A 126 12.32 -2.41 12.65
N GLY A 127 13.55 -1.89 12.83
CA GLY A 127 13.79 -0.54 13.31
C GLY A 127 15.25 -0.11 13.13
N PRO A 128 15.63 1.06 13.68
CA PRO A 128 16.98 1.62 13.59
C PRO A 128 18.06 0.66 14.07
N ALA A 129 19.29 0.80 13.53
CA ALA A 129 20.42 -0.04 13.92
C ALA A 129 20.83 0.12 15.39
N GLU A 130 20.59 1.29 15.97
CA GLU A 130 20.85 1.62 17.36
C GLU A 130 19.52 1.87 18.08
N GLY A 131 19.12 0.92 18.91
CA GLY A 131 17.90 1.01 19.70
C GLY A 131 18.17 1.13 21.20
N PRO A 132 17.20 1.59 22.01
CA PRO A 132 17.35 1.68 23.46
C PRO A 132 17.35 0.30 24.12
N GLY A 133 18.39 0.00 24.91
CA GLY A 133 18.40 -1.09 25.86
C GLY A 133 18.37 -2.49 25.27
N MET A 134 17.36 -3.29 25.58
CA MET A 134 17.27 -4.70 25.12
C MET A 134 17.02 -4.86 23.61
N LEU A 135 16.79 -3.78 22.88
CA LEU A 135 16.54 -3.72 21.44
C LEU A 135 17.77 -3.26 20.65
N ASP A 136 18.98 -3.38 21.19
CA ASP A 136 20.22 -3.10 20.47
C ASP A 136 20.57 -4.13 19.37
N ARG A 137 19.63 -5.04 19.08
CA ARG A 137 19.66 -5.93 17.92
C ARG A 137 18.34 -5.87 17.20
N PRO A 138 18.24 -5.08 16.12
CA PRO A 138 17.05 -5.06 15.30
C PRO A 138 16.76 -6.48 14.76
N LEU A 139 15.50 -6.85 14.76
CA LEU A 139 15.02 -8.10 14.19
C LEU A 139 14.76 -7.93 12.70
N ARG A 140 14.55 -9.03 12.02
CA ARG A 140 14.09 -9.06 10.63
C ARG A 140 12.80 -9.91 10.56
N PRO A 141 11.66 -9.36 11.01
CA PRO A 141 10.39 -10.07 11.05
C PRO A 141 9.91 -10.35 9.63
N ILE A 142 9.54 -11.60 9.36
CA ILE A 142 9.14 -12.02 8.02
C ILE A 142 7.83 -11.35 7.58
N ASP A 143 6.89 -11.14 8.49
CA ASP A 143 5.59 -10.52 8.22
C ASP A 143 5.73 -9.08 7.75
N ALA A 144 6.45 -8.23 8.48
CA ALA A 144 6.68 -6.84 8.08
C ALA A 144 7.53 -6.71 6.81
N ASN A 145 8.51 -7.62 6.61
CA ASN A 145 9.28 -7.68 5.37
C ASN A 145 8.42 -8.08 4.17
N VAL A 146 7.46 -8.98 4.36
CA VAL A 146 6.51 -9.39 3.32
C VAL A 146 5.54 -8.24 3.00
N GLU A 147 5.01 -7.53 4.01
CA GLU A 147 4.17 -6.33 3.80
C GLU A 147 4.94 -5.26 3.01
N MET A 148 6.21 -5.00 3.35
CA MET A 148 7.03 -4.04 2.61
C MET A 148 7.31 -4.51 1.17
N ALA A 149 7.68 -5.77 0.97
CA ALA A 149 7.94 -6.30 -0.37
C ALA A 149 6.69 -6.23 -1.26
N ASP A 150 5.50 -6.51 -0.71
CA ASP A 150 4.23 -6.40 -1.44
C ASP A 150 3.93 -4.95 -1.86
N ALA A 151 4.12 -4.00 -0.95
CA ALA A 151 3.95 -2.57 -1.23
C ALA A 151 4.95 -2.05 -2.27
N LEU A 152 6.20 -2.54 -2.23
CA LEU A 152 7.23 -2.19 -3.22
C LEU A 152 6.92 -2.74 -4.62
N LEU A 153 6.23 -3.89 -4.74
CA LEU A 153 5.77 -4.39 -6.04
C LEU A 153 4.72 -3.49 -6.69
N ASP A 154 3.78 -2.97 -5.92
CA ASP A 154 2.83 -1.98 -6.42
C ASP A 154 3.54 -0.68 -6.79
N LEU A 155 4.45 -0.21 -5.93
CA LEU A 155 5.19 1.02 -6.14
C LEU A 155 6.09 0.94 -7.39
N ALA A 156 6.70 -0.21 -7.67
CA ALA A 156 7.53 -0.42 -8.87
C ALA A 156 6.76 -0.12 -10.15
N VAL A 157 5.51 -0.58 -10.24
CA VAL A 157 4.64 -0.33 -11.39
C VAL A 157 4.18 1.13 -11.42
N LEU A 158 3.70 1.67 -10.29
CA LEU A 158 3.16 3.03 -10.24
C LEU A 158 4.22 4.11 -10.49
N ALA A 159 5.46 3.84 -10.08
CA ALA A 159 6.59 4.75 -10.22
C ALA A 159 7.40 4.54 -11.51
N ASP A 160 7.11 3.46 -12.27
CA ASP A 160 7.92 2.99 -13.39
C ASP A 160 9.40 2.86 -13.00
N ASP A 161 9.67 2.18 -11.87
CA ASP A 161 11.02 2.05 -11.29
C ASP A 161 11.27 0.61 -10.82
N GLU A 162 12.04 -0.14 -11.62
CA GLU A 162 12.36 -1.55 -11.38
C GLU A 162 13.21 -1.76 -10.11
N GLN A 163 13.85 -0.72 -9.57
CA GLN A 163 14.63 -0.84 -8.35
C GLN A 163 13.78 -1.30 -7.15
N TYR A 164 12.53 -0.85 -7.05
CA TYR A 164 11.61 -1.30 -6.01
C TYR A 164 11.28 -2.80 -6.14
N ARG A 165 11.07 -3.28 -7.38
CA ARG A 165 10.83 -4.70 -7.64
C ARG A 165 12.06 -5.54 -7.29
N GLU A 166 13.27 -5.08 -7.60
CA GLU A 166 14.50 -5.78 -7.24
C GLU A 166 14.69 -5.85 -5.73
N THR A 167 14.46 -4.76 -5.00
CA THR A 167 14.50 -4.73 -3.53
C THR A 167 13.47 -5.71 -2.92
N ALA A 168 12.25 -5.76 -3.47
CA ALA A 168 11.23 -6.74 -3.07
C ALA A 168 11.70 -8.19 -3.31
N ARG A 169 12.33 -8.44 -4.47
CA ARG A 169 12.88 -9.77 -4.83
C ARG A 169 13.97 -10.20 -3.86
N GLU A 170 14.94 -9.32 -3.57
CA GLU A 170 16.00 -9.61 -2.60
C GLU A 170 15.41 -9.90 -1.22
N THR A 171 14.43 -9.08 -0.78
CA THR A 171 13.73 -9.26 0.50
C THR A 171 13.12 -10.66 0.60
N VAL A 172 12.32 -11.07 -0.37
CA VAL A 172 11.66 -12.39 -0.37
C VAL A 172 12.70 -13.51 -0.47
N ALA A 173 13.73 -13.36 -1.29
CA ALA A 173 14.81 -14.35 -1.45
C ALA A 173 15.58 -14.58 -0.16
N SER A 174 15.76 -13.56 0.69
CA SER A 174 16.48 -13.69 1.97
C SER A 174 15.80 -14.66 2.95
N PHE A 175 14.48 -14.85 2.83
CA PHE A 175 13.70 -15.78 3.66
C PHE A 175 13.49 -17.17 3.02
N ALA A 176 13.96 -17.41 1.80
CA ALA A 176 13.74 -18.68 1.10
C ALA A 176 14.27 -19.89 1.88
N GLY A 177 15.37 -19.74 2.62
CA GLY A 177 15.90 -20.79 3.49
C GLY A 177 15.04 -21.16 4.70
N ALA A 178 14.00 -20.38 4.99
CA ALA A 178 13.04 -20.65 6.06
C ALA A 178 11.75 -21.32 5.57
N ALA A 179 11.59 -21.60 4.27
CA ALA A 179 10.36 -22.07 3.65
C ALA A 179 9.73 -23.29 4.36
N ASP A 180 10.54 -24.28 4.76
CA ASP A 180 10.06 -25.46 5.48
C ASP A 180 9.59 -25.18 6.92
N ARG A 181 9.89 -24.01 7.46
CA ARG A 181 9.53 -23.57 8.81
C ARG A 181 8.40 -22.52 8.81
N ILE A 182 8.10 -21.99 7.65
CA ILE A 182 7.03 -20.99 7.47
C ILE A 182 5.70 -21.74 7.41
N GLY A 183 4.87 -21.51 8.42
CA GLY A 183 3.50 -22.06 8.48
C GLY A 183 2.47 -21.17 7.81
N VAL A 184 1.21 -21.60 7.85
CA VAL A 184 0.05 -20.85 7.33
C VAL A 184 -0.08 -19.43 7.91
N GLN A 185 0.52 -19.16 9.05
CA GLN A 185 0.54 -17.85 9.69
C GLN A 185 1.29 -16.78 8.86
N VAL A 186 2.16 -17.22 7.94
CA VAL A 186 2.92 -16.35 7.03
C VAL A 186 2.57 -16.69 5.57
N ALA A 187 1.30 -16.94 5.30
CA ALA A 187 0.80 -17.21 3.95
C ALA A 187 1.09 -16.07 2.95
N GLY A 188 1.15 -14.82 3.43
CA GLY A 188 1.57 -13.67 2.65
C GLY A 188 2.92 -13.84 1.96
N TYR A 189 3.88 -14.54 2.58
CA TYR A 189 5.15 -14.86 1.93
C TYR A 189 4.95 -15.61 0.61
N GLY A 190 4.08 -16.62 0.62
CA GLY A 190 3.79 -17.40 -0.58
C GLY A 190 3.07 -16.56 -1.66
N ALA A 191 2.20 -15.65 -1.26
CA ALA A 191 1.51 -14.74 -2.18
C ALA A 191 2.51 -13.79 -2.86
N VAL A 192 3.35 -13.10 -2.09
CA VAL A 192 4.35 -12.17 -2.65
C VAL A 192 5.40 -12.90 -3.49
N ALA A 193 5.84 -14.10 -3.08
CA ALA A 193 6.73 -14.93 -3.89
C ALA A 193 6.07 -15.33 -5.24
N ALA A 194 4.76 -15.60 -5.24
CA ALA A 194 4.03 -15.89 -6.47
C ALA A 194 3.92 -14.65 -7.37
N ARG A 195 3.68 -13.45 -6.82
CA ARG A 195 3.68 -12.17 -7.57
C ARG A 195 5.02 -11.91 -8.25
N LEU A 196 6.13 -12.23 -7.60
CA LEU A 196 7.48 -12.08 -8.17
C LEU A 196 7.77 -13.04 -9.33
N CYS A 197 7.04 -14.16 -9.43
CA CYS A 197 7.19 -15.16 -10.49
C CYS A 197 6.26 -14.93 -11.68
N ARG A 198 5.43 -13.89 -11.66
CA ARG A 198 4.44 -13.57 -12.68
C ARG A 198 4.61 -12.13 -13.13
N ASP A 199 4.13 -11.84 -14.33
CA ASP A 199 3.93 -10.47 -14.76
C ASP A 199 2.68 -9.92 -14.06
N PRO A 200 2.73 -8.68 -13.52
CA PRO A 200 1.58 -8.08 -12.87
C PRO A 200 0.49 -7.77 -13.90
N LEU A 201 -0.78 -7.89 -13.49
CA LEU A 201 -1.89 -7.37 -14.28
C LEU A 201 -1.92 -5.85 -14.11
N VAL A 202 -1.51 -5.13 -15.13
CA VAL A 202 -1.45 -3.66 -15.12
C VAL A 202 -2.49 -3.08 -16.07
N VAL A 203 -3.24 -2.09 -15.57
CA VAL A 203 -4.19 -1.32 -16.40
C VAL A 203 -3.80 0.15 -16.33
N ALA A 204 -3.28 0.67 -17.45
CA ALA A 204 -3.01 2.09 -17.60
C ALA A 204 -4.27 2.81 -18.08
N VAL A 205 -4.69 3.88 -17.41
CA VAL A 205 -5.92 4.62 -17.74
C VAL A 205 -5.56 6.06 -18.06
N THR A 206 -5.91 6.51 -19.26
CA THR A 206 -5.69 7.90 -19.72
C THR A 206 -6.91 8.79 -19.53
N ASP A 207 -8.05 8.19 -19.16
CA ASP A 207 -9.28 8.89 -18.81
C ASP A 207 -9.21 9.45 -17.39
N ASP A 208 -10.04 10.43 -17.07
CA ASP A 208 -10.07 11.10 -15.76
C ASP A 208 -10.23 10.10 -14.60
N VAL A 209 -9.55 10.39 -13.50
CA VAL A 209 -9.74 9.65 -12.24
C VAL A 209 -11.21 9.71 -11.82
N GLY A 210 -11.81 8.55 -11.57
CA GLY A 210 -13.23 8.42 -11.27
C GLY A 210 -14.15 8.34 -12.49
N SER A 211 -13.62 8.27 -13.72
CA SER A 211 -14.37 7.93 -14.92
C SER A 211 -14.92 6.50 -14.90
N ASP A 212 -15.76 6.16 -15.84
CA ASP A 212 -16.31 4.79 -15.95
C ASP A 212 -15.22 3.76 -16.24
N LEU A 213 -14.23 4.10 -17.09
CA LEU A 213 -13.08 3.25 -17.39
C LEU A 213 -12.19 3.06 -16.15
N HIS A 214 -11.87 4.14 -15.45
CA HIS A 214 -11.07 4.05 -14.22
C HIS A 214 -11.76 3.18 -13.16
N ARG A 215 -13.07 3.39 -12.92
CA ARG A 215 -13.85 2.55 -12.01
C ARG A 215 -13.89 1.08 -12.45
N ALA A 216 -14.02 0.82 -13.76
CA ALA A 216 -13.99 -0.55 -14.27
C ALA A 216 -12.63 -1.21 -14.02
N ALA A 217 -11.52 -0.52 -14.27
CA ALA A 217 -10.17 -1.01 -13.99
C ALA A 217 -9.99 -1.38 -12.50
N LEU A 218 -10.41 -0.50 -11.59
CA LEU A 218 -10.36 -0.76 -10.15
C LEU A 218 -11.19 -1.98 -9.71
N ARG A 219 -12.23 -2.37 -10.46
CA ARG A 219 -13.16 -3.47 -10.14
C ARG A 219 -12.85 -4.79 -10.83
N ILE A 220 -11.78 -4.87 -11.62
CA ILE A 220 -11.31 -6.15 -12.13
C ILE A 220 -11.10 -7.11 -10.96
N ALA A 221 -11.59 -8.36 -11.11
CA ALA A 221 -11.59 -9.37 -10.04
C ALA A 221 -10.20 -10.02 -9.89
N ASP A 222 -9.17 -9.21 -9.81
CA ASP A 222 -7.80 -9.57 -9.49
C ASP A 222 -7.31 -8.60 -8.41
N HIS A 223 -6.92 -9.11 -7.24
CA HIS A 223 -6.47 -8.30 -6.12
C HIS A 223 -4.99 -7.90 -6.21
N GLU A 224 -4.23 -8.55 -7.10
CA GLU A 224 -2.82 -8.24 -7.38
C GLU A 224 -2.66 -7.25 -8.56
N LYS A 225 -3.76 -6.85 -9.20
CA LYS A 225 -3.73 -5.86 -10.28
C LYS A 225 -3.23 -4.51 -9.78
N VAL A 226 -2.56 -3.78 -10.67
CA VAL A 226 -2.17 -2.38 -10.45
C VAL A 226 -2.85 -1.50 -11.49
N VAL A 227 -3.58 -0.49 -11.04
CA VAL A 227 -4.19 0.51 -11.91
C VAL A 227 -3.32 1.76 -11.90
N VAL A 228 -2.85 2.18 -13.07
CA VAL A 228 -2.06 3.40 -13.26
C VAL A 228 -2.99 4.49 -13.81
N PRO A 229 -3.49 5.41 -12.97
CA PRO A 229 -4.33 6.51 -13.43
C PRO A 229 -3.50 7.61 -14.08
N ASP A 230 -4.16 8.49 -14.85
CA ASP A 230 -3.54 9.62 -15.56
C ASP A 230 -2.31 9.19 -16.39
N ALA A 231 -2.38 7.97 -16.96
CA ALA A 231 -1.29 7.41 -17.72
C ALA A 231 -0.98 8.29 -18.95
N THR A 232 0.30 8.52 -19.18
CA THR A 232 0.79 9.33 -20.32
C THR A 232 1.83 8.56 -21.08
N GLY A 233 1.80 8.67 -22.40
CA GLY A 233 2.76 8.04 -23.31
C GLY A 233 2.50 8.46 -24.74
N ASP A 234 3.53 8.40 -25.58
CA ASP A 234 3.42 8.80 -27.00
C ASP A 234 2.45 7.90 -27.80
N ASP A 235 2.24 6.65 -27.32
CA ASP A 235 1.39 5.65 -27.95
C ASP A 235 0.00 5.53 -27.30
N TYR A 236 -0.31 6.36 -26.30
CA TYR A 236 -1.59 6.33 -25.60
C TYR A 236 -2.55 7.38 -26.14
N GLU A 237 -3.76 6.95 -26.48
CA GLU A 237 -4.86 7.83 -26.87
C GLU A 237 -5.62 8.30 -25.61
N PRO A 238 -6.21 9.52 -25.61
CA PRO A 238 -7.02 9.99 -24.50
C PRO A 238 -8.29 9.15 -24.34
N ASP A 239 -8.92 9.20 -23.19
CA ASP A 239 -10.17 8.54 -22.84
C ASP A 239 -10.15 7.00 -23.08
N THR A 240 -8.99 6.37 -22.82
CA THR A 240 -8.74 4.96 -23.12
C THR A 240 -8.14 4.25 -21.91
N ALA A 241 -8.45 2.99 -21.71
CA ALA A 241 -7.74 2.11 -20.78
C ALA A 241 -6.92 1.08 -21.57
N TYR A 242 -5.72 0.79 -21.12
CA TYR A 242 -4.81 -0.17 -21.75
C TYR A 242 -4.51 -1.30 -20.77
N LEU A 243 -4.91 -2.51 -21.14
CA LEU A 243 -4.43 -3.70 -20.46
C LEU A 243 -3.01 -4.00 -20.97
N LEU A 244 -2.03 -4.02 -20.08
CA LEU A 244 -0.64 -4.30 -20.42
C LEU A 244 -0.34 -5.79 -20.23
N ASP A 245 0.13 -6.48 -21.28
CA ASP A 245 0.57 -7.89 -21.27
C ASP A 245 1.99 -7.96 -21.87
N GLY A 246 3.01 -7.90 -21.04
CA GLY A 246 4.40 -7.78 -21.45
C GLY A 246 4.63 -6.52 -22.29
N ASP A 247 5.08 -6.70 -23.54
CA ASP A 247 5.33 -5.59 -24.49
C ASP A 247 4.07 -5.18 -25.27
N GLU A 248 2.94 -5.85 -25.09
CA GLU A 248 1.68 -5.57 -25.79
C GLU A 248 0.73 -4.76 -24.91
N ALA A 249 0.04 -3.79 -25.53
CA ALA A 249 -0.97 -2.98 -24.88
C ALA A 249 -2.30 -3.15 -25.62
N HIS A 250 -3.34 -3.60 -24.93
CA HIS A 250 -4.66 -3.84 -25.49
C HIS A 250 -5.58 -2.68 -25.10
N PRO A 251 -5.92 -1.78 -26.04
CA PRO A 251 -6.76 -0.61 -25.77
C PRO A 251 -8.22 -1.01 -25.59
N ALA A 252 -8.91 -0.26 -24.73
CA ALA A 252 -10.33 -0.35 -24.49
C ALA A 252 -10.91 1.06 -24.26
N GLU A 253 -11.93 1.42 -25.04
CA GLU A 253 -12.62 2.71 -24.93
C GLU A 253 -13.87 2.64 -24.05
N THR A 254 -14.28 1.43 -23.66
CA THR A 254 -15.46 1.18 -22.81
C THR A 254 -15.15 0.16 -21.72
N PRO A 255 -15.88 0.19 -20.59
CA PRO A 255 -15.79 -0.83 -19.55
C PRO A 255 -15.97 -2.26 -20.06
N GLU A 256 -16.89 -2.46 -21.00
CA GLU A 256 -17.18 -3.76 -21.61
C GLU A 256 -16.00 -4.29 -22.40
N GLU A 257 -15.34 -3.43 -23.19
CA GLU A 257 -14.13 -3.78 -23.96
C GLU A 257 -12.97 -4.10 -23.02
N LEU A 258 -12.76 -3.31 -21.94
CA LEU A 258 -11.74 -3.59 -20.93
C LEU A 258 -11.96 -4.96 -20.29
N MET A 259 -13.19 -5.29 -19.88
CA MET A 259 -13.49 -6.59 -19.30
C MET A 259 -13.32 -7.74 -20.31
N ALA A 260 -13.59 -7.51 -21.60
CA ALA A 260 -13.33 -8.49 -22.65
C ALA A 260 -11.82 -8.72 -22.84
N ALA A 261 -11.01 -7.65 -22.89
CA ALA A 261 -9.56 -7.74 -22.96
C ALA A 261 -8.97 -8.52 -21.76
N VAL A 262 -9.43 -8.22 -20.55
CA VAL A 262 -9.01 -8.96 -19.33
C VAL A 262 -9.36 -10.45 -19.45
N ALA A 263 -10.55 -10.80 -19.92
CA ALA A 263 -10.95 -12.20 -20.06
C ALA A 263 -10.13 -12.96 -21.11
N GLU A 264 -9.63 -12.27 -22.14
CA GLU A 264 -8.86 -12.87 -23.25
C GLU A 264 -7.36 -12.94 -22.96
N HIS A 265 -6.79 -11.91 -22.34
CA HIS A 265 -5.35 -11.72 -22.24
C HIS A 265 -4.80 -11.88 -20.82
N ALA A 266 -5.59 -11.65 -19.75
CA ALA A 266 -5.11 -11.86 -18.40
C ALA A 266 -4.86 -13.37 -18.15
N ARG A 267 -3.58 -13.72 -18.09
CA ARG A 267 -3.14 -15.09 -17.80
C ARG A 267 -2.97 -15.24 -16.30
N HIS A 268 -3.72 -16.18 -15.74
CA HIS A 268 -3.66 -16.55 -14.32
C HIS A 268 -2.48 -17.46 -14.00
#